data_abeba8f27c9d2d562fbb837674bc8e6a
#
_entry.id   abeba8f27c9d2d562fbb837674bc8e6a
#
_cell.length_a   1.000
_cell.length_b   1.000
_cell.length_c   1.000
_cell.angle_alpha   90.00
_cell.angle_beta   90.00
_cell.angle_gamma   90.00
#
_symmetry.space_group_name_H-M   'P 1'
#
loop_
_entity.id
_entity.type
_entity.pdbx_description
1 polymer ?
#
loop_
_entity_poly.entity_id
_entity_poly.type
_entity_poly.pdbx_seq_one_letter_code
_entity_poly.pdbx_strand_id
1 'polypeptide(L)'
;MPFLETLEAWSFRIFGGIAPSFLKNVFEFKDYLERAKIRIYAETYVSLMFFIATLTLPAMFVSIAIVYFYGFMPIIFLIPLPFYVMIGFLLIPISRAGDRANNLEREMPFASAYISVMASGGISPYTSFRRLSEVELMPAMQGEAREIIKDVEIFGVDPLTAIEQAARKNPLDIFKDFLSGYASTVIIGGDIGHFLERKAEDIFKTRALRVKAAAERLGMLLETFIIVMVLMSLCFYILFSVESIYSVGLGLGSGIILYTYLFTPMLSMMFIYLAHSMQPKTPVVEMRPYKVFVICGVVAIVLFLLMTNFMGYIEVPFFTSLRSIIDLPVAIAITLFIATAPAAVVHARLAKKKQSTEFGINSFLRDLTEVRKTGLSPEKCIESLSSRDYGDFSKELRKISSEISWGVPAKKVIMDFIKRTRSWMTQIIMFLLVETIDVGGGTIAMIESLARFNNLTQEVDKEKRMAVRPYIMMPYFAAILLVATTTMMISFTSGTLSVGGTATTPKDLTPMITMFTTSCIFHSYLIGLVAGKISEESISAGFKHASLLVIIAVLAAKVVPMVIKF
;
A
#
# COMPACT_ATOMS: atom_id res chain seq x y z
N MET A 1 -14.47 -31.28 -3.60
CA MET A 1 -15.53 -30.23 -3.47
C MET A 1 -16.68 -30.61 -4.40
N PRO A 2 -17.54 -31.55 -4.02
CA PRO A 2 -18.52 -32.17 -4.92
C PRO A 2 -19.58 -31.19 -5.44
N PHE A 3 -19.91 -30.13 -4.69
CA PHE A 3 -20.95 -29.17 -5.08
C PHE A 3 -20.55 -28.31 -6.30
N LEU A 4 -19.30 -27.87 -6.39
CA LEU A 4 -18.81 -27.08 -7.54
C LEU A 4 -18.76 -27.94 -8.81
N GLU A 5 -18.31 -29.17 -8.72
CA GLU A 5 -18.26 -30.11 -9.86
C GLU A 5 -19.64 -30.43 -10.41
N THR A 6 -20.64 -30.60 -9.52
CA THR A 6 -22.04 -30.81 -9.94
C THR A 6 -22.61 -29.56 -10.61
N LEU A 7 -22.29 -28.37 -10.12
CA LEU A 7 -22.76 -27.09 -10.64
C LEU A 7 -22.11 -26.81 -12.02
N GLU A 8 -20.83 -27.13 -12.19
CA GLU A 8 -20.13 -27.08 -13.48
C GLU A 8 -20.77 -28.03 -14.51
N ALA A 9 -21.07 -29.27 -14.12
CA ALA A 9 -21.69 -30.25 -14.99
C ALA A 9 -23.10 -29.82 -15.43
N TRP A 10 -23.91 -29.30 -14.51
CA TRP A 10 -25.26 -28.80 -14.82
C TRP A 10 -25.21 -27.57 -15.71
N SER A 11 -24.34 -26.61 -15.44
CA SER A 11 -24.17 -25.40 -16.24
C SER A 11 -23.74 -25.73 -17.67
N PHE A 12 -22.81 -26.65 -17.84
CA PHE A 12 -22.34 -27.08 -19.15
C PHE A 12 -23.42 -27.84 -19.93
N ARG A 13 -24.24 -28.65 -19.25
CA ARG A 13 -25.35 -29.37 -19.89
C ARG A 13 -26.39 -28.42 -20.47
N ILE A 14 -26.65 -27.28 -19.82
CA ILE A 14 -27.70 -26.32 -20.24
C ILE A 14 -27.12 -25.30 -21.26
N PHE A 15 -25.96 -24.74 -21.02
CA PHE A 15 -25.39 -23.62 -21.79
C PHE A 15 -24.16 -23.98 -22.62
N GLY A 16 -23.71 -25.24 -22.62
CA GLY A 16 -22.52 -25.68 -23.34
C GLY A 16 -22.60 -25.49 -24.86
N GLY A 17 -23.83 -25.45 -25.45
CA GLY A 17 -24.02 -25.16 -26.87
C GLY A 17 -23.81 -23.67 -27.24
N ILE A 18 -24.00 -22.75 -26.28
CA ILE A 18 -23.87 -21.29 -26.51
C ILE A 18 -22.45 -20.82 -26.24
N ALA A 19 -21.73 -21.49 -25.34
CA ALA A 19 -20.39 -21.12 -24.92
C ALA A 19 -19.36 -20.98 -26.06
N PRO A 20 -19.27 -21.88 -27.07
CA PRO A 20 -18.31 -21.74 -28.17
C PRO A 20 -18.58 -20.51 -29.04
N SER A 21 -19.86 -20.17 -29.28
CA SER A 21 -20.25 -18.99 -30.05
C SER A 21 -19.88 -17.69 -29.34
N PHE A 22 -20.02 -17.65 -28.00
CA PHE A 22 -19.61 -16.52 -27.20
C PHE A 22 -18.08 -16.36 -27.19
N LEU A 23 -17.33 -17.46 -27.03
CA LEU A 23 -15.86 -17.45 -27.03
C LEU A 23 -15.27 -16.99 -28.36
N LYS A 24 -15.94 -17.21 -29.50
CA LYS A 24 -15.51 -16.68 -30.79
C LYS A 24 -15.60 -15.16 -30.87
N ASN A 25 -16.56 -14.57 -30.18
CA ASN A 25 -16.80 -13.12 -30.20
C ASN A 25 -15.98 -12.35 -29.17
N VAL A 26 -15.50 -13.02 -28.11
CA VAL A 26 -14.65 -12.42 -27.08
C VAL A 26 -13.21 -12.88 -27.32
N PHE A 27 -12.51 -12.10 -28.15
CA PHE A 27 -11.09 -12.34 -28.47
C PHE A 27 -10.24 -12.45 -27.19
N GLU A 28 -9.30 -13.40 -27.14
CA GLU A 28 -8.33 -13.59 -26.07
C GLU A 28 -8.87 -14.08 -24.70
N PHE A 29 -10.17 -14.31 -24.51
CA PHE A 29 -10.70 -14.72 -23.21
C PHE A 29 -10.10 -16.04 -22.70
N LYS A 30 -9.83 -16.98 -23.63
CA LYS A 30 -9.15 -18.24 -23.33
C LYS A 30 -7.71 -18.00 -22.79
N ASP A 31 -7.00 -17.06 -23.39
CA ASP A 31 -5.64 -16.70 -22.96
C ASP A 31 -5.66 -16.04 -21.57
N TYR A 32 -6.68 -15.21 -21.28
CA TYR A 32 -6.82 -14.64 -19.93
C TYR A 32 -7.13 -15.70 -18.86
N LEU A 33 -7.91 -16.74 -19.17
CA LEU A 33 -8.16 -17.87 -18.25
C LEU A 33 -6.85 -18.66 -17.97
N GLU A 34 -6.07 -18.92 -18.99
CA GLU A 34 -4.77 -19.60 -18.85
C GLU A 34 -3.78 -18.73 -18.03
N ARG A 35 -3.66 -17.45 -18.36
CA ARG A 35 -2.83 -16.48 -17.62
C ARG A 35 -3.27 -16.31 -16.17
N ALA A 36 -4.57 -16.41 -15.89
CA ALA A 36 -5.14 -16.39 -14.54
C ALA A 36 -4.96 -17.70 -13.75
N LYS A 37 -4.43 -18.77 -14.37
CA LYS A 37 -4.35 -20.13 -13.80
C LYS A 37 -5.70 -20.66 -13.29
N ILE A 38 -6.80 -20.31 -13.97
CA ILE A 38 -8.13 -20.84 -13.66
C ILE A 38 -8.23 -22.23 -14.30
N ARG A 39 -8.29 -23.27 -13.45
CA ARG A 39 -8.28 -24.69 -13.86
C ARG A 39 -9.66 -25.17 -14.31
N ILE A 40 -10.40 -24.35 -15.03
CA ILE A 40 -11.72 -24.67 -15.58
C ILE A 40 -11.64 -24.47 -17.10
N TYR A 41 -12.20 -25.38 -17.87
CA TYR A 41 -12.26 -25.21 -19.32
C TYR A 41 -13.05 -23.93 -19.67
N ALA A 42 -12.57 -23.20 -20.68
CA ALA A 42 -13.18 -21.92 -21.06
C ALA A 42 -14.68 -22.03 -21.36
N GLU A 43 -15.10 -23.11 -22.02
CA GLU A 43 -16.51 -23.39 -22.32
C GLU A 43 -17.34 -23.63 -21.06
N THR A 44 -16.79 -24.36 -20.09
CA THR A 44 -17.43 -24.61 -18.80
C THR A 44 -17.54 -23.33 -17.98
N TYR A 45 -16.50 -22.48 -17.99
CA TYR A 45 -16.51 -21.20 -17.30
C TYR A 45 -17.59 -20.25 -17.86
N VAL A 46 -17.70 -20.15 -19.17
CA VAL A 46 -18.73 -19.34 -19.84
C VAL A 46 -20.12 -19.90 -19.58
N SER A 47 -20.29 -21.23 -19.60
CA SER A 47 -21.55 -21.90 -19.25
C SER A 47 -21.98 -21.59 -17.82
N LEU A 48 -21.03 -21.58 -16.88
CA LEU A 48 -21.26 -21.23 -15.48
C LEU A 48 -21.68 -19.75 -15.34
N MET A 49 -21.05 -18.85 -16.09
CA MET A 49 -21.42 -17.43 -16.14
C MET A 49 -22.89 -17.26 -16.57
N PHE A 50 -23.32 -17.89 -17.67
CA PHE A 50 -24.70 -17.82 -18.13
C PHE A 50 -25.68 -18.47 -17.16
N PHE A 51 -25.30 -19.58 -16.53
CA PHE A 51 -26.12 -20.26 -15.55
C PHE A 51 -26.40 -19.40 -14.32
N ILE A 52 -25.37 -18.76 -13.77
CA ILE A 52 -25.53 -17.86 -12.61
C ILE A 52 -26.29 -16.59 -13.00
N ALA A 53 -26.04 -16.04 -14.19
CA ALA A 53 -26.79 -14.90 -14.70
C ALA A 53 -28.28 -15.20 -14.84
N THR A 54 -28.65 -16.38 -15.35
CA THR A 54 -30.07 -16.79 -15.44
C THR A 54 -30.69 -17.05 -14.06
N LEU A 55 -29.92 -17.52 -13.08
CA LEU A 55 -30.38 -17.67 -11.71
C LEU A 55 -30.73 -16.33 -11.03
N THR A 56 -30.17 -15.22 -11.50
CA THR A 56 -30.47 -13.87 -11.01
C THR A 56 -31.67 -13.20 -11.70
N LEU A 57 -32.23 -13.77 -12.78
CA LEU A 57 -33.41 -13.22 -13.47
C LEU A 57 -34.65 -13.08 -12.58
N PRO A 58 -35.01 -14.04 -11.70
CA PRO A 58 -36.11 -13.85 -10.78
C PRO A 58 -35.95 -12.62 -9.88
N ALA A 59 -34.74 -12.33 -9.40
CA ALA A 59 -34.48 -11.14 -8.59
C ALA A 59 -34.68 -9.84 -9.38
N MET A 60 -34.34 -9.83 -10.67
CA MET A 60 -34.60 -8.70 -11.56
C MET A 60 -36.11 -8.46 -11.70
N PHE A 61 -36.92 -9.51 -11.97
CA PHE A 61 -38.38 -9.37 -12.13
C PHE A 61 -39.06 -8.93 -10.83
N VAL A 62 -38.63 -9.49 -9.68
CA VAL A 62 -39.10 -9.07 -8.33
C VAL A 62 -38.78 -7.60 -8.09
N SER A 63 -37.58 -7.14 -8.45
CA SER A 63 -37.17 -5.74 -8.29
C SER A 63 -37.99 -4.80 -9.14
N ILE A 64 -38.29 -5.16 -10.40
CA ILE A 64 -39.17 -4.41 -11.29
C ILE A 64 -40.58 -4.31 -10.69
N ALA A 65 -41.12 -5.42 -10.18
CA ALA A 65 -42.44 -5.44 -9.56
C ALA A 65 -42.51 -4.55 -8.31
N ILE A 66 -41.49 -4.59 -7.44
CA ILE A 66 -41.42 -3.75 -6.22
C ILE A 66 -41.36 -2.26 -6.61
N VAL A 67 -40.54 -1.89 -7.60
CA VAL A 67 -40.46 -0.50 -8.06
C VAL A 67 -41.81 -0.05 -8.64
N TYR A 68 -42.45 -0.90 -9.42
CA TYR A 68 -43.73 -0.58 -10.06
C TYR A 68 -44.90 -0.45 -9.06
N PHE A 69 -45.01 -1.41 -8.09
CA PHE A 69 -46.14 -1.45 -7.15
C PHE A 69 -45.94 -0.61 -5.90
N TYR A 70 -44.70 -0.51 -5.39
CA TYR A 70 -44.41 0.15 -4.10
C TYR A 70 -43.63 1.46 -4.25
N GLY A 71 -43.16 1.83 -5.46
CA GLY A 71 -42.39 3.05 -5.69
C GLY A 71 -41.03 3.11 -4.94
N PHE A 72 -40.52 1.96 -4.46
CA PHE A 72 -39.28 1.92 -3.66
C PHE A 72 -38.06 2.01 -4.58
N MET A 73 -37.65 3.25 -4.89
CA MET A 73 -36.56 3.59 -5.82
C MET A 73 -35.19 2.93 -5.53
N PRO A 74 -34.72 2.70 -4.28
CA PRO A 74 -33.41 2.10 -4.04
C PRO A 74 -33.21 0.72 -4.68
N ILE A 75 -34.27 -0.04 -4.93
CA ILE A 75 -34.21 -1.37 -5.55
C ILE A 75 -33.90 -1.32 -7.07
N ILE A 76 -33.97 -0.16 -7.71
CA ILE A 76 -33.68 0.00 -9.13
C ILE A 76 -32.28 -0.49 -9.53
N PHE A 77 -31.31 -0.44 -8.60
CA PHE A 77 -29.95 -0.95 -8.78
C PHE A 77 -29.85 -2.49 -8.89
N LEU A 78 -30.89 -3.23 -8.48
CA LEU A 78 -30.96 -4.68 -8.61
C LEU A 78 -31.52 -5.14 -9.97
N ILE A 79 -32.15 -4.24 -10.74
CA ILE A 79 -32.68 -4.56 -12.07
C ILE A 79 -31.57 -5.05 -13.01
N PRO A 80 -30.38 -4.40 -13.13
CA PRO A 80 -29.32 -4.88 -14.00
C PRO A 80 -28.45 -6.00 -13.36
N LEU A 81 -28.88 -6.64 -12.27
CA LEU A 81 -28.12 -7.68 -11.57
C LEU A 81 -27.57 -8.80 -12.49
N PRO A 82 -28.34 -9.38 -13.45
CA PRO A 82 -27.80 -10.39 -14.36
C PRO A 82 -26.61 -9.88 -15.19
N PHE A 83 -26.66 -8.62 -15.63
CA PHE A 83 -25.57 -7.99 -16.36
C PHE A 83 -24.35 -7.75 -15.47
N TYR A 84 -24.55 -7.33 -14.22
CA TYR A 84 -23.45 -7.18 -13.27
C TYR A 84 -22.75 -8.49 -13.00
N VAL A 85 -23.49 -9.59 -12.90
CA VAL A 85 -22.94 -10.94 -12.75
C VAL A 85 -22.11 -11.32 -13.98
N MET A 86 -22.62 -11.11 -15.20
CA MET A 86 -21.87 -11.40 -16.43
C MET A 86 -20.58 -10.57 -16.51
N ILE A 87 -20.66 -9.27 -16.25
CA ILE A 87 -19.48 -8.38 -16.23
C ILE A 87 -18.49 -8.85 -15.15
N GLY A 88 -18.98 -9.20 -13.97
CA GLY A 88 -18.12 -9.72 -12.89
C GLY A 88 -17.37 -10.97 -13.30
N PHE A 89 -18.03 -11.95 -13.93
CA PHE A 89 -17.38 -13.15 -14.43
C PHE A 89 -16.35 -12.87 -15.54
N LEU A 90 -16.60 -11.89 -16.41
CA LEU A 90 -15.62 -11.47 -17.42
C LEU A 90 -14.41 -10.76 -16.80
N LEU A 91 -14.62 -9.97 -15.76
CA LEU A 91 -13.54 -9.22 -15.09
C LEU A 91 -12.66 -10.09 -14.17
N ILE A 92 -13.18 -11.19 -13.59
CA ILE A 92 -12.44 -12.06 -12.67
C ILE A 92 -11.14 -12.61 -13.30
N PRO A 93 -11.14 -13.21 -14.52
CA PRO A 93 -9.90 -13.71 -15.13
C PRO A 93 -8.89 -12.59 -15.43
N ILE A 94 -9.38 -11.45 -15.91
CA ILE A 94 -8.55 -10.28 -16.23
C ILE A 94 -7.89 -9.75 -14.94
N SER A 95 -8.67 -9.60 -13.88
CA SER A 95 -8.16 -9.14 -12.57
C SER A 95 -7.15 -10.13 -11.97
N ARG A 96 -7.44 -11.44 -12.00
CA ARG A 96 -6.52 -12.47 -11.50
C ARG A 96 -5.23 -12.56 -12.30
N ALA A 97 -5.30 -12.44 -13.62
CA ALA A 97 -4.11 -12.40 -14.46
C ALA A 97 -3.26 -11.15 -14.16
N GLY A 98 -3.91 -9.99 -13.98
CA GLY A 98 -3.26 -8.75 -13.55
C GLY A 98 -2.62 -8.86 -12.16
N ASP A 99 -3.32 -9.42 -11.18
CA ASP A 99 -2.78 -9.64 -9.84
C ASP A 99 -1.58 -10.61 -9.85
N ARG A 100 -1.63 -11.66 -10.66
CA ARG A 100 -0.51 -12.58 -10.86
C ARG A 100 0.69 -11.87 -11.48
N ALA A 101 0.48 -11.10 -12.55
CA ALA A 101 1.54 -10.32 -13.19
C ALA A 101 2.17 -9.32 -12.20
N ASN A 102 1.36 -8.58 -11.45
CA ASN A 102 1.83 -7.62 -10.46
C ASN A 102 2.63 -8.27 -9.32
N ASN A 103 2.20 -9.45 -8.84
CA ASN A 103 2.93 -10.18 -7.81
C ASN A 103 4.26 -10.71 -8.32
N LEU A 104 4.30 -11.25 -9.54
CA LEU A 104 5.53 -11.67 -10.20
C LEU A 104 6.47 -10.50 -10.47
N GLU A 105 5.95 -9.38 -10.97
CA GLU A 105 6.74 -8.17 -11.22
C GLU A 105 7.44 -7.65 -9.96
N ARG A 106 6.77 -7.76 -8.81
CA ARG A 106 7.36 -7.38 -7.51
C ARG A 106 8.52 -8.28 -7.11
N GLU A 107 8.41 -9.59 -7.34
CA GLU A 107 9.39 -10.59 -6.91
C GLU A 107 10.50 -10.81 -7.95
N MET A 108 10.24 -10.50 -9.22
CA MET A 108 11.12 -10.76 -10.35
C MET A 108 12.55 -10.19 -10.20
N PRO A 109 12.77 -8.96 -9.70
CA PRO A 109 14.13 -8.44 -9.52
C PRO A 109 14.95 -9.30 -8.56
N PHE A 110 14.33 -9.78 -7.46
CA PHE A 110 15.01 -10.61 -6.46
C PHE A 110 15.23 -12.04 -6.95
N ALA A 111 14.27 -12.59 -7.68
CA ALA A 111 14.41 -13.91 -8.28
C ALA A 111 15.47 -13.90 -9.40
N SER A 112 15.50 -12.87 -10.25
CA SER A 112 16.55 -12.71 -11.26
C SER A 112 17.94 -12.52 -10.64
N ALA A 113 18.03 -11.73 -9.56
CA ALA A 113 19.27 -11.60 -8.78
C ALA A 113 19.71 -12.94 -8.19
N TYR A 114 18.77 -13.70 -7.59
CA TYR A 114 19.06 -15.03 -7.07
C TYR A 114 19.63 -15.97 -8.14
N ILE A 115 18.94 -16.09 -9.28
CA ILE A 115 19.38 -16.96 -10.38
C ILE A 115 20.72 -16.49 -10.93
N SER A 116 20.95 -15.19 -11.06
CA SER A 116 22.20 -14.60 -11.51
C SER A 116 23.37 -14.87 -10.55
N VAL A 117 23.12 -14.67 -9.23
CA VAL A 117 24.11 -14.97 -8.18
C VAL A 117 24.49 -16.46 -8.18
N MET A 118 23.51 -17.36 -8.33
CA MET A 118 23.77 -18.79 -8.43
C MET A 118 24.57 -19.13 -9.71
N ALA A 119 24.21 -18.54 -10.84
CA ALA A 119 24.91 -18.73 -12.10
C ALA A 119 26.36 -18.23 -12.06
N SER A 120 26.66 -17.13 -11.37
CA SER A 120 28.03 -16.64 -11.15
C SER A 120 28.89 -17.60 -10.30
N GLY A 121 28.24 -18.48 -9.52
CA GLY A 121 28.87 -19.61 -8.84
C GLY A 121 28.94 -20.90 -9.64
N GLY A 122 28.56 -20.89 -10.93
CA GLY A 122 28.57 -22.07 -11.81
C GLY A 122 27.36 -22.99 -11.63
N ILE A 123 26.31 -22.55 -10.89
CA ILE A 123 25.11 -23.34 -10.64
C ILE A 123 24.14 -23.16 -11.80
N SER A 124 23.57 -24.26 -12.32
CA SER A 124 22.61 -24.17 -13.41
C SER A 124 21.33 -23.47 -12.99
N PRO A 125 20.70 -22.66 -13.88
CA PRO A 125 19.43 -22.03 -13.60
C PRO A 125 18.32 -23.03 -13.24
N TYR A 126 18.32 -24.23 -13.81
CA TYR A 126 17.38 -25.28 -13.42
C TYR A 126 17.48 -25.62 -11.92
N THR A 127 18.71 -25.81 -11.42
CA THR A 127 18.95 -26.06 -10.00
C THR A 127 18.50 -24.87 -9.14
N SER A 128 18.70 -23.64 -9.63
CA SER A 128 18.22 -22.43 -8.97
C SER A 128 16.69 -22.38 -8.90
N PHE A 129 15.98 -22.75 -9.99
CA PHE A 129 14.52 -22.87 -9.98
C PHE A 129 14.03 -23.98 -9.04
N ARG A 130 14.72 -25.13 -9.00
CA ARG A 130 14.37 -26.22 -8.07
C ARG A 130 14.38 -25.74 -6.62
N ARG A 131 15.42 -25.02 -6.20
CA ARG A 131 15.48 -24.44 -4.85
C ARG A 131 14.45 -23.32 -4.65
N LEU A 132 14.24 -22.47 -5.66
CA LEU A 132 13.24 -21.40 -5.59
C LEU A 132 11.81 -21.96 -5.42
N SER A 133 11.55 -23.19 -5.88
CA SER A 133 10.25 -23.86 -5.68
C SER A 133 9.91 -24.17 -4.22
N GLU A 134 10.91 -24.14 -3.33
CA GLU A 134 10.76 -24.36 -1.89
C GLU A 134 10.69 -23.06 -1.07
N VAL A 135 10.94 -21.90 -1.70
CA VAL A 135 11.08 -20.61 -1.02
C VAL A 135 9.75 -19.93 -0.79
N GLU A 136 9.29 -19.85 0.46
CA GLU A 136 8.04 -19.19 0.85
C GLU A 136 8.09 -17.64 0.80
N LEU A 137 9.30 -17.05 0.80
CA LEU A 137 9.48 -15.59 0.80
C LEU A 137 9.07 -14.92 -0.52
N MET A 138 9.03 -15.68 -1.61
CA MET A 138 8.66 -15.25 -2.96
C MET A 138 7.55 -16.16 -3.52
N PRO A 139 6.33 -16.09 -3.00
CA PRO A 139 5.27 -17.06 -3.32
C PRO A 139 4.83 -17.04 -4.79
N ALA A 140 4.91 -15.90 -5.48
CA ALA A 140 4.60 -15.82 -6.91
C ALA A 140 5.66 -16.55 -7.75
N MET A 141 6.94 -16.29 -7.48
CA MET A 141 8.04 -16.99 -8.14
C MET A 141 8.14 -18.45 -7.75
N GLN A 142 7.84 -18.79 -6.48
CA GLN A 142 7.71 -20.17 -6.03
C GLN A 142 6.70 -20.95 -6.87
N GLY A 143 5.53 -20.33 -7.14
CA GLY A 143 4.50 -20.95 -7.97
C GLY A 143 4.91 -21.21 -9.41
N GLU A 144 5.69 -20.29 -10.01
CA GLU A 144 6.24 -20.50 -11.37
C GLU A 144 7.35 -21.56 -11.38
N ALA A 145 8.24 -21.50 -10.40
CA ALA A 145 9.31 -22.49 -10.26
C ALA A 145 8.77 -23.91 -10.05
N ARG A 146 7.73 -24.09 -9.23
CA ARG A 146 7.07 -25.39 -9.06
C ARG A 146 6.48 -25.95 -10.35
N GLU A 147 5.96 -25.11 -11.24
CA GLU A 147 5.46 -25.57 -12.54
C GLU A 147 6.59 -26.07 -13.44
N ILE A 148 7.70 -25.31 -13.53
CA ILE A 148 8.88 -25.74 -14.29
C ILE A 148 9.39 -27.09 -13.77
N ILE A 149 9.54 -27.23 -12.46
CA ILE A 149 10.03 -28.47 -11.83
C ILE A 149 9.06 -29.62 -12.07
N LYS A 150 7.74 -29.36 -11.97
CA LYS A 150 6.72 -30.37 -12.28
C LYS A 150 6.80 -30.86 -13.71
N ASP A 151 6.99 -29.97 -14.67
CA ASP A 151 7.08 -30.33 -16.08
C ASP A 151 8.31 -31.21 -16.34
N VAL A 152 9.43 -30.94 -15.64
CA VAL A 152 10.64 -31.74 -15.75
C VAL A 152 10.55 -33.08 -14.99
N GLU A 153 10.22 -33.05 -13.69
CA GLU A 153 10.29 -34.23 -12.81
C GLU A 153 9.11 -35.18 -12.97
N ILE A 154 7.92 -34.68 -13.32
CA ILE A 154 6.70 -35.52 -13.46
C ILE A 154 6.42 -35.87 -14.92
N PHE A 155 6.53 -34.89 -15.83
CA PHE A 155 6.21 -35.13 -17.24
C PHE A 155 7.45 -35.48 -18.09
N GLY A 156 8.66 -35.47 -17.52
CA GLY A 156 9.90 -35.84 -18.23
C GLY A 156 10.30 -34.87 -19.32
N VAL A 157 9.82 -33.64 -19.30
CA VAL A 157 10.18 -32.62 -20.29
C VAL A 157 11.61 -32.16 -20.03
N ASP A 158 12.38 -31.96 -21.11
CA ASP A 158 13.73 -31.40 -21.00
C ASP A 158 13.71 -30.04 -20.25
N PRO A 159 14.65 -29.81 -19.32
CA PRO A 159 14.68 -28.58 -18.50
C PRO A 159 14.64 -27.29 -19.32
N LEU A 160 15.32 -27.21 -20.45
CA LEU A 160 15.35 -26.03 -21.31
C LEU A 160 13.97 -25.79 -21.94
N THR A 161 13.37 -26.85 -22.45
CA THR A 161 12.03 -26.83 -23.05
C THR A 161 10.98 -26.47 -22.03
N ALA A 162 11.05 -26.96 -20.78
CA ALA A 162 10.15 -26.61 -19.71
C ALA A 162 10.25 -25.11 -19.36
N ILE A 163 11.46 -24.56 -19.31
CA ILE A 163 11.70 -23.12 -19.08
C ILE A 163 11.12 -22.28 -20.23
N GLU A 164 11.28 -22.66 -21.48
CA GLU A 164 10.67 -21.97 -22.63
C GLU A 164 9.14 -22.02 -22.60
N GLN A 165 8.57 -23.17 -22.26
CA GLN A 165 7.11 -23.30 -22.14
C GLN A 165 6.56 -22.40 -21.02
N ALA A 166 7.25 -22.36 -19.87
CA ALA A 166 6.90 -21.47 -18.77
C ALA A 166 6.97 -19.99 -19.19
N ALA A 167 7.99 -19.61 -20.00
CA ALA A 167 8.10 -18.25 -20.54
C ALA A 167 6.89 -17.90 -21.42
N ARG A 168 6.48 -18.78 -22.33
CA ARG A 168 5.36 -18.53 -23.26
C ARG A 168 4.00 -18.38 -22.55
N LYS A 169 3.78 -19.13 -21.48
CA LYS A 169 2.51 -19.14 -20.72
C LYS A 169 2.40 -18.01 -19.68
N ASN A 170 3.49 -17.26 -19.45
CA ASN A 170 3.50 -16.26 -18.37
C ASN A 170 2.91 -14.92 -18.84
N PRO A 171 2.08 -14.25 -18.00
CA PRO A 171 1.51 -12.96 -18.34
C PRO A 171 2.50 -11.79 -18.26
N LEU A 172 3.68 -11.98 -17.63
CA LEU A 172 4.66 -10.92 -17.40
C LEU A 172 5.77 -10.95 -18.48
N ASP A 173 5.82 -9.94 -19.34
CA ASP A 173 6.81 -9.87 -20.44
C ASP A 173 8.25 -9.90 -19.94
N ILE A 174 8.56 -9.24 -18.81
CA ILE A 174 9.91 -9.26 -18.23
C ILE A 174 10.35 -10.68 -17.86
N PHE A 175 9.45 -11.49 -17.33
CA PHE A 175 9.72 -12.89 -17.01
C PHE A 175 9.91 -13.73 -18.28
N LYS A 176 9.07 -13.52 -19.27
CA LYS A 176 9.19 -14.15 -20.59
C LYS A 176 10.54 -13.84 -21.23
N ASP A 177 10.93 -12.57 -21.28
CA ASP A 177 12.21 -12.12 -21.85
C ASP A 177 13.42 -12.66 -21.10
N PHE A 178 13.32 -12.77 -19.78
CA PHE A 178 14.40 -13.34 -18.95
C PHE A 178 14.62 -14.82 -19.26
N LEU A 179 13.54 -15.62 -19.28
CA LEU A 179 13.64 -17.07 -19.52
C LEU A 179 13.95 -17.41 -20.99
N SER A 180 13.31 -16.72 -21.95
CA SER A 180 13.58 -16.95 -23.38
C SER A 180 15.02 -16.54 -23.76
N GLY A 181 15.50 -15.44 -23.18
CA GLY A 181 16.88 -15.01 -23.36
C GLY A 181 17.89 -16.01 -22.77
N TYR A 182 17.61 -16.56 -21.58
CA TYR A 182 18.40 -17.64 -21.01
C TYR A 182 18.44 -18.85 -21.94
N ALA A 183 17.27 -19.33 -22.40
CA ALA A 183 17.20 -20.48 -23.31
C ALA A 183 17.99 -20.23 -24.59
N SER A 184 17.83 -19.06 -25.21
CA SER A 184 18.58 -18.67 -26.40
C SER A 184 20.10 -18.64 -26.15
N THR A 185 20.53 -18.12 -24.99
CA THR A 185 21.96 -18.06 -24.63
C THR A 185 22.55 -19.47 -24.49
N VAL A 186 21.80 -20.41 -23.90
CA VAL A 186 22.20 -21.82 -23.76
C VAL A 186 22.33 -22.48 -25.14
N ILE A 187 21.35 -22.29 -26.04
CA ILE A 187 21.33 -22.89 -27.38
C ILE A 187 22.54 -22.41 -28.23
N ILE A 188 22.87 -21.11 -28.11
CA ILE A 188 23.97 -20.50 -28.86
C ILE A 188 25.35 -20.84 -28.24
N GLY A 189 25.38 -21.33 -26.99
CA GLY A 189 26.62 -21.60 -26.24
C GLY A 189 27.30 -20.35 -25.68
N GLY A 190 26.52 -19.30 -25.41
CA GLY A 190 27.02 -18.05 -24.84
C GLY A 190 27.31 -18.11 -23.32
N ASP A 191 27.92 -17.05 -22.79
CA ASP A 191 28.16 -16.91 -21.35
C ASP A 191 26.85 -16.64 -20.58
N ILE A 192 26.34 -17.69 -19.96
CA ILE A 192 25.07 -17.67 -19.20
C ILE A 192 25.17 -16.75 -17.98
N GLY A 193 26.28 -16.79 -17.25
CA GLY A 193 26.50 -16.00 -16.06
C GLY A 193 26.41 -14.51 -16.36
N HIS A 194 27.18 -14.05 -17.34
CA HIS A 194 27.20 -12.67 -17.79
C HIS A 194 25.84 -12.20 -18.35
N PHE A 195 25.16 -13.06 -19.12
CA PHE A 195 23.82 -12.76 -19.63
C PHE A 195 22.82 -12.53 -18.49
N LEU A 196 22.76 -13.45 -17.52
CA LEU A 196 21.81 -13.37 -16.39
C LEU A 196 22.10 -12.17 -15.48
N GLU A 197 23.39 -11.87 -15.23
CA GLU A 197 23.78 -10.70 -14.45
C GLU A 197 23.33 -9.39 -15.12
N ARG A 198 23.62 -9.22 -16.41
CA ARG A 198 23.20 -8.04 -17.16
C ARG A 198 21.69 -7.91 -17.23
N LYS A 199 20.97 -9.02 -17.45
CA LYS A 199 19.51 -9.01 -17.50
C LYS A 199 18.88 -8.69 -16.14
N ALA A 200 19.46 -9.20 -15.05
CA ALA A 200 19.02 -8.85 -13.69
C ALA A 200 19.22 -7.36 -13.40
N GLU A 201 20.36 -6.76 -13.77
CA GLU A 201 20.59 -5.32 -13.67
C GLU A 201 19.56 -4.51 -14.46
N ASP A 202 19.23 -4.92 -15.68
CA ASP A 202 18.22 -4.25 -16.51
C ASP A 202 16.82 -4.32 -15.89
N ILE A 203 16.49 -5.44 -15.24
CA ILE A 203 15.24 -5.61 -14.49
C ILE A 203 15.19 -4.63 -13.30
N PHE A 204 16.29 -4.47 -12.56
CA PHE A 204 16.37 -3.49 -11.48
C PHE A 204 16.26 -2.04 -11.98
N LYS A 205 16.93 -1.69 -13.09
CA LYS A 205 16.80 -0.36 -13.71
C LYS A 205 15.38 -0.07 -14.17
N THR A 206 14.75 -1.04 -14.83
CA THR A 206 13.34 -0.93 -15.24
C THR A 206 12.42 -0.75 -14.03
N ARG A 207 12.66 -1.50 -12.96
CA ARG A 207 11.93 -1.33 -11.70
C ARG A 207 12.12 0.07 -11.10
N ALA A 208 13.35 0.61 -11.10
CA ALA A 208 13.63 1.95 -10.61
C ALA A 208 12.79 3.00 -11.34
N LEU A 209 12.76 2.94 -12.67
CA LEU A 209 11.96 3.85 -13.50
C LEU A 209 10.45 3.73 -13.21
N ARG A 210 9.93 2.51 -13.06
CA ARG A 210 8.52 2.27 -12.74
C ARG A 210 8.16 2.77 -11.33
N VAL A 211 9.02 2.53 -10.36
CA VAL A 211 8.83 3.00 -8.97
C VAL A 211 8.85 4.53 -8.92
N LYS A 212 9.76 5.17 -9.66
CA LYS A 212 9.81 6.63 -9.79
C LYS A 212 8.52 7.18 -10.43
N ALA A 213 8.10 6.62 -11.56
CA ALA A 213 6.86 7.03 -12.23
C ALA A 213 5.62 6.82 -11.34
N ALA A 214 5.56 5.72 -10.57
CA ALA A 214 4.49 5.49 -9.61
C ALA A 214 4.52 6.53 -8.47
N ALA A 215 5.70 6.89 -7.98
CA ALA A 215 5.88 7.92 -6.96
C ALA A 215 5.42 9.31 -7.44
N GLU A 216 5.74 9.68 -8.69
CA GLU A 216 5.29 10.92 -9.31
C GLU A 216 3.75 10.95 -9.48
N ARG A 217 3.14 9.84 -9.93
CA ARG A 217 1.67 9.72 -10.02
C ARG A 217 1.00 9.83 -8.64
N LEU A 218 1.59 9.24 -7.61
CA LEU A 218 1.12 9.38 -6.24
C LEU A 218 1.24 10.82 -5.74
N GLY A 219 2.30 11.54 -6.13
CA GLY A 219 2.45 12.96 -5.85
C GLY A 219 1.34 13.79 -6.48
N MET A 220 1.05 13.58 -7.77
CA MET A 220 -0.07 14.24 -8.46
C MET A 220 -1.43 13.90 -7.82
N LEU A 221 -1.61 12.66 -7.35
CA LEU A 221 -2.83 12.27 -6.63
C LEU A 221 -2.98 13.06 -5.33
N LEU A 222 -1.89 13.27 -4.57
CA LEU A 222 -1.90 14.08 -3.36
C LEU A 222 -2.22 15.54 -3.65
N GLU A 223 -1.62 16.09 -4.69
CA GLU A 223 -1.90 17.46 -5.14
C GLU A 223 -3.37 17.64 -5.52
N THR A 224 -3.92 16.73 -6.33
CA THR A 224 -5.34 16.72 -6.70
C THR A 224 -6.24 16.64 -5.47
N PHE A 225 -5.91 15.76 -4.50
CA PHE A 225 -6.66 15.65 -3.25
C PHE A 225 -6.68 16.97 -2.48
N ILE A 226 -5.52 17.62 -2.33
CA ILE A 226 -5.38 18.89 -1.63
C ILE A 226 -6.20 19.98 -2.31
N ILE A 227 -6.09 20.11 -3.64
CA ILE A 227 -6.84 21.09 -4.41
C ILE A 227 -8.35 20.89 -4.22
N VAL A 228 -8.83 19.66 -4.39
CA VAL A 228 -10.25 19.34 -4.20
C VAL A 228 -10.71 19.66 -2.79
N MET A 229 -9.94 19.26 -1.76
CA MET A 229 -10.29 19.54 -0.36
C MET A 229 -10.35 21.03 -0.04
N VAL A 230 -9.36 21.82 -0.48
CA VAL A 230 -9.30 23.25 -0.20
C VAL A 230 -10.40 23.98 -0.97
N LEU A 231 -10.59 23.68 -2.26
CA LEU A 231 -11.58 24.33 -3.11
C LEU A 231 -13.02 24.03 -2.66
N MET A 232 -13.31 22.78 -2.35
CA MET A 232 -14.63 22.38 -1.83
C MET A 232 -14.91 23.03 -0.47
N SER A 233 -13.92 23.07 0.43
CA SER A 233 -14.06 23.74 1.72
C SER A 233 -14.36 25.23 1.54
N LEU A 234 -13.66 25.91 0.64
CA LEU A 234 -13.88 27.31 0.35
C LEU A 234 -15.29 27.56 -0.23
N CYS A 235 -15.74 26.74 -1.18
CA CYS A 235 -17.09 26.83 -1.75
C CYS A 235 -18.17 26.68 -0.66
N PHE A 236 -18.04 25.68 0.21
CA PHE A 236 -19.00 25.46 1.29
C PHE A 236 -18.97 26.61 2.32
N TYR A 237 -17.80 27.12 2.69
CA TYR A 237 -17.69 28.24 3.63
C TYR A 237 -18.31 29.52 3.07
N ILE A 238 -18.17 29.79 1.75
CA ILE A 238 -18.85 30.91 1.08
C ILE A 238 -20.37 30.72 1.15
N LEU A 239 -20.88 29.54 0.78
CA LEU A 239 -22.33 29.25 0.83
C LEU A 239 -22.92 29.47 2.22
N PHE A 240 -22.21 29.01 3.25
CA PHE A 240 -22.62 29.22 4.65
C PHE A 240 -22.57 30.66 5.09
N SER A 241 -21.56 31.41 4.68
CA SER A 241 -21.46 32.81 5.00
C SER A 241 -22.60 33.60 4.37
N VAL A 242 -22.93 33.30 3.11
CA VAL A 242 -24.06 33.92 2.42
C VAL A 242 -25.40 33.58 3.09
N GLU A 243 -25.64 32.32 3.49
CA GLU A 243 -26.84 31.94 4.25
C GLU A 243 -26.94 32.67 5.58
N SER A 244 -25.83 32.78 6.31
CA SER A 244 -25.79 33.49 7.59
C SER A 244 -26.11 34.97 7.45
N ILE A 245 -25.68 35.65 6.37
CA ILE A 245 -25.92 37.05 6.11
C ILE A 245 -27.39 37.30 5.69
N TYR A 246 -27.92 36.50 4.80
CA TYR A 246 -29.22 36.74 4.19
C TYR A 246 -30.38 36.02 4.89
N SER A 247 -30.12 35.22 5.93
CA SER A 247 -31.13 34.45 6.69
C SER A 247 -32.07 33.63 5.78
N VAL A 248 -31.57 33.10 4.67
CA VAL A 248 -32.39 32.49 3.59
C VAL A 248 -33.03 31.15 4.03
N GLY A 249 -32.79 30.68 5.24
CA GLY A 249 -33.47 29.47 5.79
C GLY A 249 -33.28 28.19 4.98
N LEU A 250 -32.18 28.08 4.20
CA LEU A 250 -31.89 26.93 3.36
C LEU A 250 -31.49 25.67 4.14
N GLY A 251 -31.44 25.75 5.48
CA GLY A 251 -31.04 24.62 6.33
C GLY A 251 -29.59 24.16 6.12
N LEU A 252 -28.76 25.03 5.51
CA LEU A 252 -27.39 24.71 5.19
C LEU A 252 -26.51 24.52 6.45
N GLY A 253 -26.93 24.99 7.63
CA GLY A 253 -26.26 24.73 8.90
C GLY A 253 -26.08 23.23 9.19
N SER A 254 -27.05 22.38 8.82
CA SER A 254 -26.90 20.93 8.83
C SER A 254 -25.98 20.43 7.69
N GLY A 255 -25.91 21.14 6.58
CA GLY A 255 -25.07 20.79 5.43
C GLY A 255 -23.57 20.87 5.73
N ILE A 256 -23.11 21.83 6.56
CA ILE A 256 -21.67 21.90 6.95
C ILE A 256 -21.27 20.71 7.81
N ILE A 257 -22.15 20.26 8.69
CA ILE A 257 -21.93 19.09 9.53
C ILE A 257 -21.82 17.85 8.61
N LEU A 258 -22.74 17.70 7.67
CA LEU A 258 -22.72 16.61 6.70
C LEU A 258 -21.46 16.66 5.82
N TYR A 259 -21.09 17.84 5.33
CA TYR A 259 -19.87 18.06 4.57
C TYR A 259 -18.63 17.66 5.39
N THR A 260 -18.46 18.21 6.60
CA THR A 260 -17.28 18.01 7.41
C THR A 260 -17.13 16.58 7.92
N TYR A 261 -18.20 15.97 8.44
CA TYR A 261 -18.11 14.68 9.13
C TYR A 261 -18.48 13.46 8.30
N LEU A 262 -19.12 13.64 7.14
CA LEU A 262 -19.48 12.54 6.25
C LEU A 262 -18.74 12.64 4.92
N PHE A 263 -18.87 13.74 4.19
CA PHE A 263 -18.34 13.86 2.84
C PHE A 263 -16.81 13.88 2.81
N THR A 264 -16.15 14.66 3.66
CA THR A 264 -14.68 14.77 3.64
C THR A 264 -13.96 13.52 4.10
N PRO A 265 -14.40 12.75 5.13
CA PRO A 265 -13.84 11.44 5.41
C PRO A 265 -14.05 10.44 4.28
N MET A 266 -15.22 10.43 3.65
CA MET A 266 -15.51 9.56 2.51
C MET A 266 -14.58 9.87 1.32
N LEU A 267 -14.39 11.15 1.01
CA LEU A 267 -13.44 11.60 0.00
C LEU A 267 -12.00 11.17 0.34
N SER A 268 -11.59 11.37 1.59
CA SER A 268 -10.25 10.96 2.07
C SER A 268 -10.05 9.45 1.99
N MET A 269 -11.06 8.64 2.34
CA MET A 269 -11.03 7.19 2.20
C MET A 269 -10.91 6.77 0.73
N MET A 270 -11.63 7.45 -0.18
CA MET A 270 -11.52 7.20 -1.62
C MET A 270 -10.09 7.45 -2.12
N PHE A 271 -9.47 8.57 -1.75
CA PHE A 271 -8.08 8.87 -2.13
C PHE A 271 -7.06 7.92 -1.48
N ILE A 272 -7.26 7.49 -0.23
CA ILE A 272 -6.45 6.46 0.42
C ILE A 272 -6.56 5.13 -0.33
N TYR A 273 -7.76 4.76 -0.79
CA TYR A 273 -7.98 3.55 -1.59
C TYR A 273 -7.30 3.64 -2.96
N LEU A 274 -7.44 4.77 -3.67
CA LEU A 274 -6.74 5.01 -4.94
C LEU A 274 -5.21 4.93 -4.75
N ALA A 275 -4.68 5.58 -3.72
CA ALA A 275 -3.27 5.49 -3.39
C ALA A 275 -2.84 4.04 -3.09
N HIS A 276 -3.66 3.28 -2.36
CA HIS A 276 -3.38 1.88 -2.06
C HIS A 276 -3.37 0.98 -3.31
N SER A 277 -4.23 1.27 -4.30
CA SER A 277 -4.26 0.50 -5.56
C SER A 277 -3.05 0.78 -6.45
N MET A 278 -2.47 2.00 -6.37
CA MET A 278 -1.31 2.42 -7.16
C MET A 278 0.03 2.08 -6.51
N GLN A 279 0.04 1.82 -5.20
CA GLN A 279 1.26 1.52 -4.46
C GLN A 279 1.66 0.05 -4.59
N PRO A 280 2.98 -0.26 -4.70
CA PRO A 280 3.44 -1.64 -4.63
C PRO A 280 3.14 -2.22 -3.23
N LYS A 281 2.40 -3.32 -3.20
CA LYS A 281 2.00 -3.97 -1.94
C LYS A 281 3.22 -4.64 -1.28
N THR A 282 3.55 -4.26 -0.05
CA THR A 282 4.54 -4.97 0.76
C THR A 282 3.86 -6.12 1.51
N PRO A 283 4.46 -7.34 1.53
CA PRO A 283 3.81 -8.50 2.16
C PRO A 283 3.75 -8.43 3.69
N VAL A 284 4.57 -7.59 4.31
CA VAL A 284 4.65 -7.46 5.77
C VAL A 284 4.09 -6.12 6.21
N VAL A 285 2.97 -6.16 6.94
CA VAL A 285 2.35 -4.98 7.54
C VAL A 285 2.61 -4.94 9.04
N GLU A 286 3.19 -3.85 9.54
CA GLU A 286 3.42 -3.65 10.97
C GLU A 286 2.15 -3.13 11.67
N MET A 287 1.52 -3.96 12.50
CA MET A 287 0.26 -3.65 13.17
C MET A 287 0.39 -2.92 14.50
N ARG A 288 1.61 -2.75 15.05
CA ARG A 288 1.82 -2.12 16.36
C ARG A 288 1.36 -0.66 16.42
N PRO A 289 1.64 0.22 15.44
CA PRO A 289 1.16 1.59 15.49
C PRO A 289 -0.37 1.68 15.48
N TYR A 290 -1.05 0.78 14.76
CA TYR A 290 -2.52 0.74 14.71
C TYR A 290 -3.12 0.32 16.06
N LYS A 291 -2.52 -0.67 16.74
CA LYS A 291 -2.95 -1.07 18.09
C LYS A 291 -2.84 0.08 19.08
N VAL A 292 -1.72 0.80 19.05
CA VAL A 292 -1.51 1.98 19.90
C VAL A 292 -2.54 3.08 19.57
N PHE A 293 -2.79 3.33 18.28
CA PHE A 293 -3.81 4.29 17.85
C PHE A 293 -5.21 3.94 18.38
N VAL A 294 -5.63 2.69 18.32
CA VAL A 294 -6.94 2.26 18.83
C VAL A 294 -7.03 2.46 20.35
N ILE A 295 -6.00 2.06 21.10
CA ILE A 295 -5.97 2.22 22.56
C ILE A 295 -6.00 3.69 22.94
N CYS A 296 -5.14 4.52 22.36
CA CYS A 296 -5.09 5.95 22.63
C CYS A 296 -6.34 6.66 22.11
N GLY A 297 -6.96 6.17 21.04
CA GLY A 297 -8.22 6.68 20.50
C GLY A 297 -9.38 6.51 21.47
N VAL A 298 -9.50 5.37 22.12
CA VAL A 298 -10.52 5.16 23.18
C VAL A 298 -10.30 6.12 24.34
N VAL A 299 -9.06 6.28 24.81
CA VAL A 299 -8.72 7.24 25.87
C VAL A 299 -9.05 8.68 25.45
N ALA A 300 -8.71 9.04 24.22
CA ALA A 300 -8.98 10.36 23.66
C ALA A 300 -10.48 10.66 23.55
N ILE A 301 -11.30 9.69 23.15
CA ILE A 301 -12.76 9.83 23.12
C ILE A 301 -13.33 10.03 24.52
N VAL A 302 -12.89 9.25 25.51
CA VAL A 302 -13.31 9.42 26.90
C VAL A 302 -12.93 10.82 27.42
N LEU A 303 -11.72 11.26 27.14
CA LEU A 303 -11.25 12.60 27.50
C LEU A 303 -12.11 13.69 26.84
N PHE A 304 -12.44 13.53 25.55
CA PHE A 304 -13.32 14.44 24.82
C PHE A 304 -14.70 14.56 25.46
N LEU A 305 -15.32 13.42 25.79
CA LEU A 305 -16.63 13.38 26.45
C LEU A 305 -16.60 14.08 27.83
N LEU A 306 -15.51 13.94 28.59
CA LEU A 306 -15.31 14.61 29.86
C LEU A 306 -15.07 16.12 29.68
N MET A 307 -14.27 16.53 28.68
CA MET A 307 -14.00 17.96 28.41
C MET A 307 -15.25 18.70 27.92
N THR A 308 -16.07 18.08 27.08
CA THR A 308 -17.26 18.72 26.48
C THR A 308 -18.51 18.58 27.35
N ASN A 309 -18.50 17.68 28.37
CA ASN A 309 -19.67 17.25 29.15
C ASN A 309 -20.89 16.93 28.26
N PHE A 310 -20.64 16.26 27.13
CA PHE A 310 -21.67 15.97 26.13
C PHE A 310 -22.86 15.17 26.69
N MET A 311 -22.64 14.37 27.73
CA MET A 311 -23.69 13.59 28.39
C MET A 311 -24.40 14.31 29.57
N GLY A 312 -23.89 15.46 30.00
CA GLY A 312 -24.54 16.24 31.07
C GLY A 312 -24.54 15.64 32.50
N TYR A 313 -23.99 14.41 32.65
CA TYR A 313 -24.12 13.63 33.89
C TYR A 313 -22.88 13.65 34.81
N ILE A 314 -21.71 14.09 34.30
CA ILE A 314 -20.45 13.98 35.05
C ILE A 314 -19.80 15.35 35.17
N GLU A 315 -20.03 16.04 36.31
CA GLU A 315 -19.35 17.29 36.64
C GLU A 315 -18.07 16.99 37.43
N VAL A 316 -16.95 16.94 36.75
CA VAL A 316 -15.63 16.89 37.40
C VAL A 316 -15.11 18.32 37.54
N PRO A 317 -14.87 18.83 38.76
CA PRO A 317 -14.49 20.24 39.00
C PRO A 317 -13.28 20.70 38.19
N PHE A 318 -12.33 19.82 37.95
CA PHE A 318 -11.17 20.10 37.11
C PHE A 318 -11.54 20.42 35.65
N PHE A 319 -12.48 19.68 35.07
CA PHE A 319 -12.89 19.88 33.67
C PHE A 319 -13.86 21.08 33.53
N THR A 320 -14.62 21.44 34.55
CA THR A 320 -15.47 22.64 34.53
C THR A 320 -14.62 23.91 34.48
N SER A 321 -13.52 23.97 35.22
CA SER A 321 -12.57 25.09 35.14
C SER A 321 -11.84 25.13 33.82
N LEU A 322 -11.52 23.98 33.25
CA LEU A 322 -10.84 23.86 31.95
C LEU A 322 -11.75 24.27 30.78
N ARG A 323 -13.06 24.04 30.89
CA ARG A 323 -14.07 24.38 29.88
C ARG A 323 -14.23 25.88 29.65
N SER A 324 -13.92 26.69 30.65
CA SER A 324 -13.91 28.16 30.48
C SER A 324 -12.72 28.66 29.65
N ILE A 325 -11.69 27.83 29.48
CA ILE A 325 -10.44 28.17 28.80
C ILE A 325 -10.33 27.45 27.40
N ILE A 326 -10.94 26.27 27.26
CA ILE A 326 -10.82 25.43 26.08
C ILE A 326 -12.12 25.44 25.28
N ASP A 327 -12.08 26.06 24.11
CA ASP A 327 -13.16 26.04 23.12
C ASP A 327 -13.32 24.66 22.49
N LEU A 328 -14.51 24.34 21.97
CA LEU A 328 -14.80 23.06 21.29
C LEU A 328 -13.79 22.69 20.18
N PRO A 329 -13.35 23.60 19.29
CA PRO A 329 -12.32 23.30 18.29
C PRO A 329 -11.00 22.83 18.90
N VAL A 330 -10.59 23.48 20.00
CA VAL A 330 -9.34 23.11 20.70
C VAL A 330 -9.48 21.76 21.40
N ALA A 331 -10.65 21.48 21.98
CA ALA A 331 -10.93 20.16 22.57
C ALA A 331 -10.85 19.04 21.54
N ILE A 332 -11.40 19.23 20.34
CA ILE A 332 -11.29 18.28 19.23
C ILE A 332 -9.83 18.11 18.79
N ALA A 333 -9.08 19.21 18.67
CA ALA A 333 -7.68 19.16 18.31
C ALA A 333 -6.83 18.35 19.31
N ILE A 334 -7.04 18.59 20.61
CA ILE A 334 -6.36 17.84 21.69
C ILE A 334 -6.71 16.36 21.61
N THR A 335 -7.97 16.03 21.37
CA THR A 335 -8.44 14.64 21.22
C THR A 335 -7.76 13.94 20.05
N LEU A 336 -7.76 14.56 18.88
CA LEU A 336 -7.11 14.04 17.68
C LEU A 336 -5.59 13.88 17.88
N PHE A 337 -4.96 14.84 18.53
CA PHE A 337 -3.53 14.78 18.85
C PHE A 337 -3.18 13.65 19.81
N ILE A 338 -3.93 13.48 20.91
CA ILE A 338 -3.72 12.39 21.88
C ILE A 338 -3.93 11.02 21.23
N ALA A 339 -4.91 10.89 20.34
CA ALA A 339 -5.14 9.64 19.62
C ALA A 339 -3.99 9.28 18.69
N THR A 340 -3.38 10.26 18.01
CA THR A 340 -2.42 10.01 16.93
C THR A 340 -0.96 10.15 17.32
N ALA A 341 -0.58 11.08 18.21
CA ALA A 341 0.81 11.36 18.52
C ALA A 341 1.58 10.16 19.11
N PRO A 342 1.03 9.35 20.05
CA PRO A 342 1.74 8.15 20.52
C PRO A 342 1.95 7.11 19.43
N ALA A 343 0.95 6.91 18.56
CA ALA A 343 1.05 6.00 17.43
C ALA A 343 2.09 6.47 16.40
N ALA A 344 2.19 7.79 16.16
CA ALA A 344 3.21 8.40 15.33
C ALA A 344 4.64 8.15 15.85
N VAL A 345 4.84 8.29 17.17
CA VAL A 345 6.15 8.02 17.81
C VAL A 345 6.54 6.54 17.65
N VAL A 346 5.59 5.63 17.87
CA VAL A 346 5.83 4.19 17.69
C VAL A 346 6.19 3.88 16.25
N HIS A 347 5.43 4.44 15.27
CA HIS A 347 5.74 4.27 13.85
C HIS A 347 7.13 4.81 13.51
N ALA A 348 7.46 6.03 13.94
CA ALA A 348 8.75 6.65 13.66
C ALA A 348 9.95 5.83 14.21
N ARG A 349 9.82 5.28 15.43
CA ARG A 349 10.83 4.40 16.02
C ARG A 349 11.01 3.10 15.22
N LEU A 350 9.91 2.48 14.80
CA LEU A 350 9.94 1.24 14.00
C LEU A 350 10.51 1.50 12.60
N ALA A 351 10.12 2.59 11.95
CA ALA A 351 10.64 2.99 10.64
C ALA A 351 12.14 3.29 10.70
N LYS A 352 12.60 4.02 11.73
CA LYS A 352 14.02 4.30 11.95
C LYS A 352 14.82 3.02 12.19
N LYS A 353 14.32 2.11 13.03
CA LYS A 353 14.98 0.82 13.29
C LYS A 353 15.08 -0.02 12.02
N LYS A 354 13.99 -0.11 11.23
CA LYS A 354 13.97 -0.82 9.95
C LYS A 354 15.04 -0.25 9.01
N GLN A 355 15.06 1.06 8.83
CA GLN A 355 16.03 1.74 7.95
C GLN A 355 17.48 1.55 8.42
N SER A 356 17.74 1.66 9.72
CA SER A 356 19.07 1.43 10.31
C SER A 356 19.54 -0.01 10.07
N THR A 357 18.65 -1.00 10.23
CA THR A 357 18.98 -2.41 9.98
C THR A 357 19.28 -2.66 8.50
N GLU A 358 18.46 -2.13 7.57
CA GLU A 358 18.67 -2.28 6.13
C GLU A 358 19.97 -1.64 5.66
N PHE A 359 20.31 -0.46 6.17
CA PHE A 359 21.58 0.21 5.91
C PHE A 359 22.77 -0.56 6.49
N GLY A 360 22.63 -1.07 7.72
CA GLY A 360 23.65 -1.89 8.37
C GLY A 360 23.96 -3.16 7.59
N ILE A 361 22.94 -3.85 7.06
CA ILE A 361 23.12 -5.05 6.23
C ILE A 361 23.85 -4.71 4.92
N ASN A 362 23.55 -3.56 4.31
CA ASN A 362 24.26 -3.14 3.10
C ASN A 362 25.76 -2.93 3.37
N SER A 363 26.08 -2.22 4.43
CA SER A 363 27.47 -2.00 4.85
C SER A 363 28.17 -3.32 5.19
N PHE A 364 27.48 -4.21 5.89
CA PHE A 364 27.97 -5.55 6.21
C PHE A 364 28.27 -6.38 4.95
N LEU A 365 27.38 -6.41 3.96
CA LEU A 365 27.60 -7.18 2.73
C LEU A 365 28.79 -6.65 1.94
N ARG A 366 28.96 -5.34 1.88
CA ARG A 366 30.14 -4.73 1.25
C ARG A 366 31.42 -5.14 1.97
N ASP A 367 31.46 -5.03 3.29
CA ASP A 367 32.62 -5.43 4.08
C ASP A 367 32.87 -6.94 4.01
N LEU A 368 31.79 -7.75 3.97
CA LEU A 368 31.86 -9.20 3.77
C LEU A 368 32.56 -9.56 2.45
N THR A 369 32.23 -8.83 1.37
CA THR A 369 32.89 -9.00 0.08
C THR A 369 34.39 -8.73 0.18
N GLU A 370 34.78 -7.63 0.83
CA GLU A 370 36.21 -7.28 0.97
C GLU A 370 36.98 -8.28 1.86
N VAL A 371 36.41 -8.69 2.99
CA VAL A 371 37.02 -9.71 3.83
C VAL A 371 37.08 -11.07 3.15
N ARG A 372 36.08 -11.42 2.32
CA ARG A 372 36.07 -12.70 1.60
C ARG A 372 37.22 -12.80 0.56
N LYS A 373 37.66 -11.65 0.01
CA LYS A 373 38.84 -11.59 -0.89
C LYS A 373 40.14 -12.04 -0.22
N THR A 374 40.22 -12.02 1.12
CA THR A 374 41.39 -12.54 1.87
C THR A 374 41.43 -14.08 1.92
N GLY A 375 40.45 -14.79 1.37
CA GLY A 375 40.39 -16.25 1.34
C GLY A 375 39.76 -16.91 2.58
N LEU A 376 39.27 -16.13 3.55
CA LEU A 376 38.58 -16.67 4.73
C LEU A 376 37.25 -17.31 4.33
N SER A 377 36.80 -18.35 5.06
CA SER A 377 35.45 -18.92 4.84
C SER A 377 34.38 -17.88 5.19
N PRO A 378 33.16 -17.99 4.59
CA PRO A 378 32.07 -17.04 4.89
C PRO A 378 31.74 -16.93 6.37
N GLU A 379 31.79 -18.04 7.11
CA GLU A 379 31.55 -18.08 8.57
C GLU A 379 32.61 -17.29 9.32
N LYS A 380 33.90 -17.48 8.97
CA LYS A 380 35.02 -16.73 9.55
C LYS A 380 34.94 -15.23 9.20
N CYS A 381 34.46 -14.89 8.00
CA CYS A 381 34.19 -13.49 7.64
C CYS A 381 33.12 -12.87 8.52
N ILE A 382 31.99 -13.58 8.74
CA ILE A 382 30.91 -13.15 9.63
C ILE A 382 31.43 -12.94 11.06
N GLU A 383 32.24 -13.86 11.55
CA GLU A 383 32.87 -13.80 12.88
C GLU A 383 33.77 -12.55 13.01
N SER A 384 34.67 -12.33 12.06
CA SER A 384 35.57 -11.19 12.01
C SER A 384 34.81 -9.84 11.97
N LEU A 385 33.73 -9.76 11.22
CA LEU A 385 32.93 -8.54 11.03
C LEU A 385 31.99 -8.25 12.20
N SER A 386 31.72 -9.22 13.06
CA SER A 386 30.78 -9.07 14.18
C SER A 386 31.16 -8.01 15.21
N SER A 387 32.43 -7.63 15.26
CA SER A 387 32.97 -6.57 16.14
C SER A 387 32.75 -5.16 15.61
N ARG A 388 32.46 -5.00 14.31
CA ARG A 388 32.24 -3.69 13.68
C ARG A 388 30.83 -3.14 13.98
N ASP A 389 30.68 -1.83 13.82
CA ASP A 389 29.39 -1.17 14.02
C ASP A 389 28.60 -1.07 12.70
N TYR A 390 27.43 -1.73 12.67
CA TYR A 390 26.44 -1.72 11.59
C TYR A 390 25.08 -1.20 12.10
N GLY A 391 25.07 -0.30 13.08
CA GLY A 391 23.85 0.25 13.67
C GLY A 391 23.01 -0.82 14.37
N ASP A 392 21.70 -0.81 14.13
CA ASP A 392 20.78 -1.79 14.75
C ASP A 392 21.05 -3.23 14.34
N PHE A 393 21.69 -3.46 13.19
CA PHE A 393 22.08 -4.79 12.73
C PHE A 393 23.23 -5.39 13.55
N SER A 394 24.11 -4.58 14.17
CA SER A 394 25.26 -5.06 14.96
C SER A 394 24.86 -6.02 16.08
N LYS A 395 23.70 -5.80 16.71
CA LYS A 395 23.19 -6.67 17.79
C LYS A 395 22.84 -8.05 17.28
N GLU A 396 22.16 -8.10 16.12
CA GLU A 396 21.78 -9.35 15.48
C GLU A 396 23.00 -10.06 14.90
N LEU A 397 23.95 -9.32 14.29
CA LEU A 397 25.17 -9.88 13.74
C LEU A 397 26.05 -10.54 14.83
N ARG A 398 26.21 -9.90 16.00
CA ARG A 398 26.89 -10.50 17.14
C ARG A 398 26.25 -11.79 17.61
N LYS A 399 24.93 -11.84 17.63
CA LYS A 399 24.17 -13.06 17.97
C LYS A 399 24.42 -14.16 16.93
N ILE A 400 24.31 -13.82 15.63
CA ILE A 400 24.59 -14.74 14.52
C ILE A 400 26.02 -15.29 14.64
N SER A 401 26.99 -14.41 14.83
CA SER A 401 28.39 -14.79 15.00
C SER A 401 28.61 -15.71 16.19
N SER A 402 28.01 -15.42 17.34
CA SER A 402 28.12 -16.26 18.55
C SER A 402 27.52 -17.66 18.34
N GLU A 403 26.36 -17.76 17.69
CA GLU A 403 25.75 -19.06 17.42
C GLU A 403 26.59 -19.88 16.41
N ILE A 404 27.19 -19.23 15.40
CA ILE A 404 28.12 -19.87 14.45
C ILE A 404 29.40 -20.35 15.17
N SER A 405 29.97 -19.55 16.05
CA SER A 405 31.18 -19.92 16.81
C SER A 405 30.95 -21.11 17.73
N TRP A 406 29.70 -21.38 18.16
CA TRP A 406 29.32 -22.58 18.90
C TRP A 406 29.08 -23.81 18.00
N GLY A 407 29.35 -23.71 16.69
CA GLY A 407 29.23 -24.78 15.73
C GLY A 407 27.81 -24.97 15.16
N VAL A 408 26.90 -24.04 15.40
CA VAL A 408 25.56 -24.11 14.73
C VAL A 408 25.74 -23.73 13.26
N PRO A 409 25.17 -24.53 12.30
CA PRO A 409 25.29 -24.23 10.89
C PRO A 409 24.79 -22.83 10.54
N ALA A 410 25.57 -22.06 9.77
CA ALA A 410 25.24 -20.68 9.38
C ALA A 410 23.84 -20.57 8.75
N LYS A 411 23.44 -21.56 7.94
CA LYS A 411 22.10 -21.67 7.35
C LYS A 411 21.00 -21.59 8.41
N LYS A 412 21.10 -22.40 9.47
CA LYS A 412 20.10 -22.45 10.53
C LYS A 412 20.01 -21.13 11.29
N VAL A 413 21.15 -20.57 11.66
CA VAL A 413 21.24 -19.32 12.44
C VAL A 413 20.63 -18.15 11.66
N ILE A 414 21.01 -18.01 10.40
CA ILE A 414 20.52 -16.89 9.56
C ILE A 414 19.05 -17.09 9.20
N MET A 415 18.57 -18.32 8.96
CA MET A 415 17.15 -18.60 8.74
C MET A 415 16.30 -18.27 9.97
N ASP A 416 16.80 -18.50 11.18
CA ASP A 416 16.13 -18.09 12.41
C ASP A 416 16.10 -16.56 12.59
N PHE A 417 17.14 -15.84 12.15
CA PHE A 417 17.12 -14.37 12.05
C PHE A 417 16.06 -13.89 11.05
N ILE A 418 15.98 -14.49 9.85
CA ILE A 418 15.00 -14.17 8.82
C ILE A 418 13.55 -14.28 9.37
N LYS A 419 13.23 -15.37 10.09
CA LYS A 419 11.90 -15.58 10.69
C LYS A 419 11.53 -14.52 11.72
N ARG A 420 12.51 -13.99 12.46
CA ARG A 420 12.29 -12.95 13.49
C ARG A 420 12.22 -11.55 12.90
N THR A 421 12.80 -11.33 11.74
CA THR A 421 12.89 -10.02 11.10
C THR A 421 11.57 -9.67 10.40
N ARG A 422 11.13 -8.41 10.55
CA ARG A 422 9.88 -7.92 9.97
C ARG A 422 10.05 -7.06 8.70
N SER A 423 11.27 -6.92 8.20
CA SER A 423 11.54 -6.29 6.92
C SER A 423 11.64 -7.35 5.83
N TRP A 424 10.71 -7.34 4.88
CA TRP A 424 10.73 -8.26 3.74
C TRP A 424 12.02 -8.13 2.92
N MET A 425 12.54 -6.90 2.76
CA MET A 425 13.80 -6.66 2.07
C MET A 425 14.98 -7.33 2.79
N THR A 426 15.06 -7.13 4.11
CA THR A 426 16.05 -7.79 4.95
C THR A 426 15.97 -9.33 4.85
N GLN A 427 14.73 -9.86 4.88
CA GLN A 427 14.50 -11.31 4.76
C GLN A 427 15.05 -11.86 3.44
N ILE A 428 14.74 -11.21 2.31
CA ILE A 428 15.21 -11.65 0.99
C ILE A 428 16.74 -11.57 0.90
N ILE A 429 17.34 -10.46 1.28
CA ILE A 429 18.79 -10.28 1.16
C ILE A 429 19.54 -11.30 2.02
N MET A 430 19.11 -11.52 3.25
CA MET A 430 19.72 -12.51 4.13
C MET A 430 19.45 -13.95 3.67
N PHE A 431 18.29 -14.21 3.05
CA PHE A 431 18.01 -15.47 2.41
C PHE A 431 18.96 -15.71 1.22
N LEU A 432 19.15 -14.72 0.35
CA LEU A 432 20.11 -14.81 -0.76
C LEU A 432 21.53 -15.08 -0.25
N LEU A 433 21.94 -14.45 0.85
CA LEU A 433 23.23 -14.71 1.47
C LEU A 433 23.36 -16.16 1.97
N VAL A 434 22.33 -16.67 2.63
CA VAL A 434 22.32 -18.07 3.10
C VAL A 434 22.44 -19.05 1.96
N GLU A 435 21.65 -18.87 0.93
CA GLU A 435 21.69 -19.74 -0.24
C GLU A 435 23.04 -19.66 -0.97
N THR A 436 23.64 -18.47 -1.05
CA THR A 436 24.98 -18.27 -1.60
C THR A 436 26.03 -19.08 -0.81
N ILE A 437 25.93 -19.11 0.50
CA ILE A 437 26.86 -19.87 1.36
C ILE A 437 26.60 -21.37 1.24
N ASP A 438 25.34 -21.79 1.33
CA ASP A 438 24.91 -23.21 1.38
C ASP A 438 25.17 -23.97 0.07
N VAL A 439 24.92 -23.32 -1.07
CA VAL A 439 24.97 -23.97 -2.39
C VAL A 439 26.32 -23.85 -3.05
N GLY A 440 26.89 -22.65 -3.05
CA GLY A 440 28.11 -22.32 -3.77
C GLY A 440 29.33 -22.10 -2.88
N GLY A 441 29.25 -22.41 -1.57
CA GLY A 441 30.33 -22.16 -0.61
C GLY A 441 30.71 -20.68 -0.47
N GLY A 442 29.82 -19.75 -0.88
CA GLY A 442 30.02 -18.32 -0.79
C GLY A 442 31.24 -17.84 -1.59
N THR A 443 31.32 -18.17 -2.87
CA THR A 443 32.41 -17.67 -3.72
C THR A 443 32.44 -16.14 -3.74
N ILE A 444 33.61 -15.56 -4.00
CA ILE A 444 33.77 -14.09 -4.05
C ILE A 444 32.82 -13.49 -5.08
N ALA A 445 32.72 -14.09 -6.28
CA ALA A 445 31.84 -13.63 -7.34
C ALA A 445 30.37 -13.61 -6.93
N MET A 446 29.88 -14.63 -6.22
CA MET A 446 28.51 -14.68 -5.72
C MET A 446 28.23 -13.59 -4.69
N ILE A 447 29.15 -13.37 -3.74
CA ILE A 447 28.97 -12.34 -2.70
C ILE A 447 29.07 -10.93 -3.30
N GLU A 448 29.96 -10.70 -4.28
CA GLU A 448 30.04 -9.44 -5.02
C GLU A 448 28.75 -9.15 -5.80
N SER A 449 28.22 -10.13 -6.50
CA SER A 449 26.93 -10.00 -7.21
C SER A 449 25.79 -9.70 -6.25
N LEU A 450 25.74 -10.38 -5.09
CA LEU A 450 24.73 -10.11 -4.06
C LEU A 450 24.84 -8.69 -3.49
N ALA A 451 26.07 -8.23 -3.18
CA ALA A 451 26.30 -6.87 -2.69
C ALA A 451 25.89 -5.82 -3.75
N ARG A 452 26.18 -6.08 -5.04
CA ARG A 452 25.75 -5.21 -6.16
C ARG A 452 24.23 -5.12 -6.25
N PHE A 453 23.51 -6.23 -6.23
CA PHE A 453 22.05 -6.22 -6.27
C PHE A 453 21.41 -5.57 -5.04
N ASN A 454 22.02 -5.72 -3.87
CA ASN A 454 21.57 -5.00 -2.68
C ASN A 454 21.76 -3.48 -2.82
N ASN A 455 22.87 -3.02 -3.39
CA ASN A 455 23.08 -1.61 -3.68
C ASN A 455 22.05 -1.06 -4.66
N LEU A 456 21.75 -1.79 -5.77
CA LEU A 456 20.70 -1.41 -6.73
C LEU A 456 19.34 -1.29 -6.06
N THR A 457 19.02 -2.20 -5.13
CA THR A 457 17.77 -2.13 -4.36
C THR A 457 17.67 -0.86 -3.51
N GLN A 458 18.78 -0.49 -2.84
CA GLN A 458 18.80 0.75 -2.05
C GLN A 458 18.74 2.02 -2.91
N GLU A 459 19.32 1.97 -4.10
CA GLU A 459 19.23 3.06 -5.07
C GLU A 459 17.77 3.29 -5.52
N VAL A 460 17.04 2.22 -5.81
CA VAL A 460 15.59 2.29 -6.12
C VAL A 460 14.81 2.94 -4.97
N ASP A 461 15.06 2.53 -3.73
CA ASP A 461 14.38 3.10 -2.56
C ASP A 461 14.74 4.58 -2.34
N LYS A 462 15.99 4.96 -2.59
CA LYS A 462 16.45 6.35 -2.53
C LYS A 462 15.78 7.22 -3.59
N GLU A 463 15.75 6.77 -4.85
CA GLU A 463 15.06 7.48 -5.94
C GLU A 463 13.58 7.68 -5.64
N LYS A 464 12.90 6.66 -5.15
CA LYS A 464 11.50 6.74 -4.70
C LYS A 464 11.30 7.84 -3.66
N ARG A 465 12.12 7.85 -2.61
CA ARG A 465 12.04 8.87 -1.55
C ARG A 465 12.30 10.28 -2.09
N MET A 466 13.25 10.43 -3.01
CA MET A 466 13.53 11.73 -3.65
C MET A 466 12.36 12.19 -4.51
N ALA A 467 11.71 11.29 -5.25
CA ALA A 467 10.56 11.63 -6.09
C ALA A 467 9.33 12.09 -5.28
N VAL A 468 9.10 11.50 -4.09
CA VAL A 468 7.94 11.86 -3.24
C VAL A 468 8.22 13.09 -2.36
N ARG A 469 9.49 13.40 -2.05
CA ARG A 469 9.87 14.45 -1.11
C ARG A 469 9.26 15.85 -1.38
N PRO A 470 9.17 16.36 -2.62
CA PRO A 470 8.55 17.66 -2.89
C PRO A 470 7.08 17.70 -2.46
N TYR A 471 6.35 16.61 -2.64
CA TYR A 471 4.92 16.52 -2.34
C TYR A 471 4.61 16.46 -0.84
N ILE A 472 5.57 16.06 0.00
CA ILE A 472 5.39 16.01 1.47
C ILE A 472 5.17 17.41 2.06
N MET A 473 5.70 18.47 1.44
CA MET A 473 5.55 19.85 1.93
C MET A 473 4.18 20.45 1.59
N MET A 474 3.53 19.99 0.52
CA MET A 474 2.24 20.55 0.05
C MET A 474 1.12 20.53 1.11
N PRO A 475 0.90 19.45 1.88
CA PRO A 475 -0.09 19.40 2.93
C PRO A 475 0.05 20.49 3.98
N TYR A 476 1.26 20.88 4.32
CA TYR A 476 1.53 21.92 5.32
C TYR A 476 1.14 23.31 4.80
N PHE A 477 1.48 23.63 3.54
CA PHE A 477 1.02 24.86 2.91
C PHE A 477 -0.50 24.88 2.75
N ALA A 478 -1.10 23.75 2.37
CA ALA A 478 -2.54 23.62 2.21
C ALA A 478 -3.29 23.86 3.53
N ALA A 479 -2.81 23.32 4.65
CA ALA A 479 -3.40 23.54 5.96
C ALA A 479 -3.33 25.03 6.38
N ILE A 480 -2.20 25.69 6.16
CA ILE A 480 -2.06 27.13 6.45
C ILE A 480 -3.00 27.94 5.55
N LEU A 481 -3.08 27.63 4.27
CA LEU A 481 -3.97 28.30 3.32
C LEU A 481 -5.45 28.10 3.72
N LEU A 482 -5.82 26.89 4.12
CA LEU A 482 -7.18 26.57 4.56
C LEU A 482 -7.57 27.38 5.80
N VAL A 483 -6.66 27.50 6.78
CA VAL A 483 -6.90 28.33 7.98
C VAL A 483 -6.99 29.80 7.60
N ALA A 484 -6.10 30.32 6.76
CA ALA A 484 -6.11 31.71 6.32
C ALA A 484 -7.42 32.08 5.60
N THR A 485 -7.84 31.24 4.66
CA THR A 485 -9.11 31.43 3.93
C THR A 485 -10.33 31.34 4.86
N THR A 486 -10.33 30.40 5.81
CA THR A 486 -11.39 30.27 6.82
C THR A 486 -11.48 31.52 7.69
N THR A 487 -10.35 32.04 8.17
CA THR A 487 -10.29 33.24 9.01
C THR A 487 -10.73 34.48 8.23
N MET A 488 -10.28 34.64 6.98
CA MET A 488 -10.70 35.73 6.10
C MET A 488 -12.22 35.69 5.87
N MET A 489 -12.80 34.49 5.71
CA MET A 489 -14.23 34.32 5.52
C MET A 489 -15.05 34.68 6.79
N ILE A 490 -14.56 34.29 7.97
CA ILE A 490 -15.13 34.67 9.24
C ILE A 490 -15.11 36.22 9.40
N SER A 491 -13.96 36.85 9.09
CA SER A 491 -13.81 38.30 9.18
C SER A 491 -14.71 39.05 8.19
N PHE A 492 -14.84 38.56 6.96
CA PHE A 492 -15.74 39.13 5.96
C PHE A 492 -17.20 39.05 6.41
N THR A 493 -17.64 37.91 6.94
CA THR A 493 -19.01 37.71 7.40
C THR A 493 -19.32 38.59 8.60
N SER A 494 -18.39 38.72 9.56
CA SER A 494 -18.56 39.59 10.72
C SER A 494 -18.63 41.08 10.34
N GLY A 495 -17.80 41.50 9.36
CA GLY A 495 -17.79 42.87 8.83
C GLY A 495 -19.10 43.24 8.11
N THR A 496 -19.61 42.34 7.26
CA THR A 496 -20.88 42.60 6.52
C THR A 496 -22.09 42.67 7.45
N LEU A 497 -22.17 41.87 8.51
CA LEU A 497 -23.24 41.93 9.51
C LEU A 497 -23.18 43.22 10.34
N SER A 498 -22.00 43.76 10.61
CA SER A 498 -21.85 45.01 11.36
C SER A 498 -22.28 46.23 10.54
N VAL A 499 -22.08 46.23 9.21
CA VAL A 499 -22.44 47.35 8.30
C VAL A 499 -23.93 47.31 7.93
N GLY A 500 -24.55 46.12 7.87
CA GLY A 500 -25.96 45.94 7.46
C GLY A 500 -27.03 46.40 8.45
N GLY A 501 -26.67 46.98 9.59
CA GLY A 501 -27.63 47.56 10.55
C GLY A 501 -28.50 46.53 11.31
N THR A 502 -28.39 45.25 11.03
CA THR A 502 -28.96 44.20 11.85
C THR A 502 -27.98 43.92 12.98
N ALA A 503 -28.24 44.54 14.15
CA ALA A 503 -27.42 44.37 15.34
C ALA A 503 -27.53 42.92 15.85
N THR A 504 -26.89 41.99 15.14
CA THR A 504 -26.62 40.67 15.68
C THR A 504 -25.47 40.81 16.65
N THR A 505 -25.73 40.48 17.89
CA THR A 505 -24.72 40.53 18.94
C THR A 505 -23.55 39.59 18.59
N PRO A 506 -22.30 39.89 19.03
CA PRO A 506 -21.17 38.98 18.81
C PRO A 506 -21.40 37.52 19.23
N LYS A 507 -22.41 37.33 20.11
CA LYS A 507 -22.86 36.02 20.59
C LYS A 507 -23.45 35.14 19.49
N ASP A 508 -24.10 35.72 18.50
CA ASP A 508 -24.80 34.97 17.43
C ASP A 508 -23.83 34.40 16.37
N LEU A 509 -22.60 34.92 16.26
CA LEU A 509 -21.57 34.44 15.37
C LEU A 509 -20.71 33.29 15.96
N THR A 510 -20.76 33.10 17.27
CA THR A 510 -19.97 32.09 17.99
C THR A 510 -20.17 30.68 17.45
N PRO A 511 -21.39 30.18 17.14
CA PRO A 511 -21.60 28.84 16.58
C PRO A 511 -20.97 28.69 15.20
N MET A 512 -21.05 29.70 14.35
CA MET A 512 -20.46 29.68 12.99
C MET A 512 -18.95 29.66 13.07
N ILE A 513 -18.31 30.48 13.87
CA ILE A 513 -16.86 30.50 14.09
C ILE A 513 -16.39 29.13 14.59
N THR A 514 -17.12 28.57 15.57
CA THR A 514 -16.81 27.25 16.14
C THR A 514 -16.90 26.16 15.08
N MET A 515 -17.94 26.16 14.24
CA MET A 515 -18.11 25.18 13.16
C MET A 515 -17.00 25.29 12.12
N PHE A 516 -16.66 26.48 11.64
CA PHE A 516 -15.63 26.68 10.63
C PHE A 516 -14.24 26.29 11.16
N THR A 517 -13.90 26.69 12.36
CA THR A 517 -12.62 26.35 12.98
C THR A 517 -12.50 24.84 13.22
N THR A 518 -13.57 24.20 13.69
CA THR A 518 -13.61 22.74 13.88
C THR A 518 -13.45 21.99 12.55
N SER A 519 -14.18 22.44 11.52
CA SER A 519 -14.09 21.88 10.17
C SER A 519 -12.65 21.98 9.63
N CYS A 520 -12.01 23.14 9.78
CA CYS A 520 -10.65 23.38 9.34
C CYS A 520 -9.63 22.45 10.03
N ILE A 521 -9.73 22.27 11.34
CA ILE A 521 -8.87 21.37 12.11
C ILE A 521 -9.07 19.93 11.64
N PHE A 522 -10.31 19.50 11.43
CA PHE A 522 -10.63 18.16 11.00
C PHE A 522 -10.15 17.88 9.57
N HIS A 523 -10.31 18.85 8.65
CA HIS A 523 -9.77 18.74 7.29
C HIS A 523 -8.24 18.65 7.30
N SER A 524 -7.55 19.47 8.09
CA SER A 524 -6.09 19.42 8.25
C SER A 524 -5.63 18.05 8.76
N TYR A 525 -6.38 17.46 9.69
CA TYR A 525 -6.13 16.11 10.17
C TYR A 525 -6.23 15.06 9.05
N LEU A 526 -7.31 15.10 8.25
CA LEU A 526 -7.51 14.16 7.14
C LEU A 526 -6.45 14.33 6.05
N ILE A 527 -6.08 15.57 5.71
CA ILE A 527 -4.99 15.86 4.77
C ILE A 527 -3.69 15.20 5.26
N GLY A 528 -3.40 15.25 6.55
CA GLY A 528 -2.23 14.61 7.14
C GLY A 528 -2.23 13.08 7.02
N LEU A 529 -3.38 12.43 7.20
CA LEU A 529 -3.52 10.98 7.05
C LEU A 529 -3.28 10.54 5.60
N VAL A 530 -3.89 11.24 4.64
CA VAL A 530 -3.73 10.96 3.21
C VAL A 530 -2.28 11.20 2.77
N ALA A 531 -1.68 12.31 3.21
CA ALA A 531 -0.29 12.64 2.93
C ALA A 531 0.68 11.53 3.38
N GLY A 532 0.51 11.03 4.59
CA GLY A 532 1.36 9.95 5.09
C GLY A 532 1.16 8.63 4.35
N LYS A 533 -0.09 8.29 3.97
CA LYS A 533 -0.36 7.11 3.15
C LYS A 533 0.33 7.20 1.79
N ILE A 534 0.35 8.38 1.18
CA ILE A 534 0.97 8.59 -0.13
C ILE A 534 2.50 8.62 -0.02
N SER A 535 3.05 9.31 1.00
CA SER A 535 4.50 9.52 1.13
C SER A 535 5.28 8.28 1.60
N GLU A 536 4.72 7.50 2.54
CA GLU A 536 5.39 6.36 3.17
C GLU A 536 4.64 5.03 3.00
N GLU A 537 3.67 4.97 2.06
CA GLU A 537 2.87 3.78 1.71
C GLU A 537 2.04 3.20 2.88
N SER A 538 2.04 3.83 4.03
CA SER A 538 1.36 3.37 5.23
C SER A 538 0.48 4.47 5.84
N ILE A 539 -0.76 4.12 6.21
CA ILE A 539 -1.63 5.04 6.96
C ILE A 539 -0.99 5.40 8.30
N SER A 540 -0.25 4.46 8.92
CA SER A 540 0.41 4.73 10.20
C SER A 540 1.50 5.82 10.13
N ALA A 541 2.10 6.04 8.96
CA ALA A 541 2.98 7.19 8.71
C ALA A 541 2.19 8.51 8.72
N GLY A 542 0.93 8.48 8.31
CA GLY A 542 0.02 9.63 8.33
C GLY A 542 -0.24 10.17 9.73
N PHE A 543 -0.14 9.37 10.78
CA PHE A 543 -0.31 9.83 12.16
C PHE A 543 0.68 10.95 12.53
N LYS A 544 1.91 10.89 12.03
CA LYS A 544 2.92 11.95 12.22
C LYS A 544 2.48 13.26 11.55
N HIS A 545 2.07 13.18 10.28
CA HIS A 545 1.65 14.35 9.53
C HIS A 545 0.33 14.92 10.06
N ALA A 546 -0.63 14.05 10.39
CA ALA A 546 -1.91 14.44 10.97
C ALA A 546 -1.75 15.16 12.31
N SER A 547 -0.94 14.63 13.24
CA SER A 547 -0.67 15.27 14.52
C SER A 547 -0.01 16.64 14.38
N LEU A 548 0.97 16.78 13.47
CA LEU A 548 1.63 18.07 13.21
C LEU A 548 0.69 19.07 12.55
N LEU A 549 -0.13 18.64 11.59
CA LEU A 549 -1.08 19.53 10.90
C LEU A 549 -2.20 20.02 11.80
N VAL A 550 -2.66 19.20 12.76
CA VAL A 550 -3.61 19.62 13.79
C VAL A 550 -3.01 20.74 14.66
N ILE A 551 -1.75 20.62 15.09
CA ILE A 551 -1.07 21.68 15.86
C ILE A 551 -0.96 22.95 15.02
N ILE A 552 -0.52 22.83 13.76
CA ILE A 552 -0.38 23.98 12.85
C ILE A 552 -1.74 24.64 12.62
N ALA A 553 -2.81 23.89 12.43
CA ALA A 553 -4.16 24.42 12.24
C ALA A 553 -4.64 25.20 13.49
N VAL A 554 -4.42 24.69 14.69
CA VAL A 554 -4.79 25.39 15.94
C VAL A 554 -3.96 26.65 16.14
N LEU A 555 -2.64 26.57 15.93
CA LEU A 555 -1.77 27.75 16.06
C LEU A 555 -2.13 28.81 15.03
N ALA A 556 -2.33 28.40 13.78
CA ALA A 556 -2.72 29.32 12.71
C ALA A 556 -4.09 29.96 12.98
N ALA A 557 -5.08 29.19 13.48
CA ALA A 557 -6.39 29.72 13.84
C ALA A 557 -6.35 30.79 14.94
N LYS A 558 -5.33 30.77 15.81
CA LYS A 558 -5.11 31.81 16.84
C LYS A 558 -4.25 32.98 16.34
N VAL A 559 -3.23 32.70 15.53
CA VAL A 559 -2.27 33.73 15.07
C VAL A 559 -2.81 34.55 13.91
N VAL A 560 -3.49 33.91 12.95
CA VAL A 560 -3.99 34.61 11.74
C VAL A 560 -4.94 35.77 12.08
N PRO A 561 -5.91 35.67 13.02
CA PRO A 561 -6.76 36.82 13.40
C PRO A 561 -5.97 37.96 14.04
N MET A 562 -4.82 37.69 14.67
CA MET A 562 -3.98 38.72 15.30
C MET A 562 -3.16 39.50 14.25
N VAL A 563 -2.80 38.84 13.15
CA VAL A 563 -2.00 39.41 12.07
C VAL A 563 -2.86 40.15 11.04
N ILE A 564 -4.03 39.56 10.73
CA ILE A 564 -5.01 40.16 9.81
C ILE A 564 -6.01 40.98 10.69
N LYS A 565 -5.55 42.11 11.18
CA LYS A 565 -6.46 43.12 11.76
C LYS A 565 -7.14 43.84 10.58
N PHE A 566 -8.38 43.51 10.27
CA PHE A 566 -9.30 44.35 9.52
C PHE A 566 -10.11 45.24 10.42
#